data_f9c1bd938d5560e0b3033f855570c60b
#
_entry.id   f9c1bd938d5560e0b3033f855570c60b
#
_cell.length_a   1.000
_cell.length_b   1.000
_cell.length_c   1.000
_cell.angle_alpha   90.00
_cell.angle_beta   90.00
_cell.angle_gamma   90.00
#
_symmetry.space_group_name_H-M   'P 1'
#
loop_
_entity.id
_entity.type
_entity.pdbx_description
1 polymer ?
#
loop_
_entity_poly.entity_id
_entity_poly.type
_entity_poly.pdbx_seq_one_letter_code
_entity_poly.pdbx_strand_id
1 'polypeptide(L)'
;MTVEPRLRELTDRSYRRLAEVLERCGLPRSMPPFLVLGVLAATTSIVLALVDLTSSGAAADPPIAITPAAAGRAGTEVVNSKRAQVSAVTMVTRNRWAAGWTDCTSGPTCRYAAVVDRDGARAIAPEWPVPYVTLRSGKEAIAVAPPVEGTLSGGETMMFRLTYDGPVLTRLRYELPTSTFGPDEVLTDRIVPGSIVVVNPAESTVRKLETRASRSPICDQSGRCWMLAGVARTDILWTDDGGRTWDSRNLDRHNQLGRIAVSPDGRTVLTTAVTVGATGQKVSKMQLSTDRGATWTTVKSAPQSLSASPLAFNDGTALLFGGGPGDRPRLFRVRDGVAKLDRGYPGDLADLAGDAGLMYGYEVPKRRTTEVAVSTDQGATWSKFAPR
;
A
#
# COMPACT_ATOMS: atom_id res chain seq x y z
N MET A 1 -27.18 22.86 33.60
CA MET A 1 -25.87 23.54 33.75
C MET A 1 -25.41 23.87 32.34
N THR A 2 -25.47 25.12 31.95
CA THR A 2 -25.25 25.64 30.61
C THR A 2 -23.75 25.77 30.29
N VAL A 3 -23.27 25.05 29.31
CA VAL A 3 -21.87 25.03 28.81
C VAL A 3 -21.58 26.23 27.87
N GLU A 4 -22.60 26.97 27.49
CA GLU A 4 -22.53 28.04 26.48
C GLU A 4 -21.63 29.28 26.82
N PRO A 5 -21.56 29.78 28.04
CA PRO A 5 -20.77 30.99 28.28
C PRO A 5 -19.25 30.77 28.22
N ARG A 6 -18.74 29.59 28.57
CA ARG A 6 -17.28 29.31 28.54
C ARG A 6 -16.71 29.14 27.11
N LEU A 7 -17.53 28.65 26.17
CA LEU A 7 -17.10 28.54 24.77
C LEU A 7 -16.99 29.91 24.10
N ARG A 8 -17.86 30.86 24.39
CA ARG A 8 -17.77 32.24 23.87
C ARG A 8 -16.54 32.98 24.40
N GLU A 9 -16.19 32.80 25.65
CA GLU A 9 -15.03 33.47 26.27
C GLU A 9 -13.70 32.93 25.71
N LEU A 10 -13.63 31.64 25.38
CA LEU A 10 -12.46 31.01 24.74
C LEU A 10 -12.28 31.44 23.27
N THR A 11 -13.39 31.59 22.55
CA THR A 11 -13.37 32.10 21.17
C THR A 11 -12.93 33.58 21.13
N ASP A 12 -13.41 34.42 22.04
CA ASP A 12 -13.03 35.83 22.08
C ASP A 12 -11.55 36.05 22.44
N ARG A 13 -11.00 35.26 23.34
CA ARG A 13 -9.57 35.31 23.66
C ARG A 13 -8.68 34.85 22.49
N SER A 14 -9.10 33.83 21.79
CA SER A 14 -8.38 33.34 20.62
C SER A 14 -8.42 34.37 19.48
N TYR A 15 -9.56 35.01 19.26
CA TYR A 15 -9.70 36.08 18.27
C TYR A 15 -8.84 37.30 18.56
N ARG A 16 -8.75 37.76 19.82
CA ARG A 16 -7.89 38.89 20.18
C ARG A 16 -6.41 38.60 19.96
N ARG A 17 -5.93 37.43 20.35
CA ARG A 17 -4.53 37.01 20.09
C ARG A 17 -4.24 36.90 18.59
N LEU A 18 -5.17 36.40 17.81
CA LEU A 18 -5.03 36.33 16.35
C LEU A 18 -4.96 37.72 15.71
N ALA A 19 -5.79 38.66 16.16
CA ALA A 19 -5.77 40.04 15.71
C ALA A 19 -4.44 40.75 16.02
N GLU A 20 -3.84 40.51 17.19
CA GLU A 20 -2.52 41.06 17.58
C GLU A 20 -1.39 40.50 16.71
N VAL A 21 -1.46 39.22 16.34
CA VAL A 21 -0.48 38.60 15.44
C VAL A 21 -0.60 39.16 14.01
N LEU A 22 -1.82 39.34 13.51
CA LEU A 22 -2.07 39.90 12.19
C LEU A 22 -1.58 41.34 12.07
N GLU A 23 -1.75 42.16 13.13
CA GLU A 23 -1.26 43.54 13.18
C GLU A 23 0.27 43.61 13.17
N ARG A 24 0.95 42.68 13.84
CA ARG A 24 2.41 42.53 13.80
C ARG A 24 2.92 42.10 12.41
N CYS A 25 2.09 41.40 11.66
CA CYS A 25 2.39 41.02 10.27
C CYS A 25 1.97 42.05 9.23
N GLY A 26 1.45 43.23 9.64
CA GLY A 26 1.04 44.32 8.73
C GLY A 26 -0.26 44.09 7.98
N LEU A 27 -1.10 43.16 8.45
CA LEU A 27 -2.38 42.82 7.81
C LEU A 27 -3.55 43.63 8.44
N PRO A 28 -4.52 44.12 7.66
CA PRO A 28 -5.63 44.94 8.16
C PRO A 28 -6.60 44.13 9.04
N ARG A 29 -7.00 44.71 10.19
CA ARG A 29 -7.95 44.12 11.16
C ARG A 29 -9.33 43.75 10.60
N SER A 30 -9.67 44.24 9.44
CA SER A 30 -10.99 44.06 8.79
C SER A 30 -11.08 42.84 7.85
N MET A 31 -10.07 41.97 7.83
CA MET A 31 -10.08 40.77 6.98
C MET A 31 -11.12 39.74 7.46
N PRO A 32 -11.95 39.19 6.57
CA PRO A 32 -12.90 38.14 6.93
C PRO A 32 -12.16 36.89 7.40
N PRO A 33 -12.70 36.13 8.39
CA PRO A 33 -11.99 35.03 9.06
C PRO A 33 -11.56 33.88 8.11
N PHE A 34 -12.25 33.66 7.00
CA PHE A 34 -11.85 32.67 6.00
C PHE A 34 -10.61 33.07 5.18
N LEU A 35 -10.40 34.37 4.97
CA LEU A 35 -9.18 34.89 4.32
C LEU A 35 -7.97 34.79 5.25
N VAL A 36 -8.16 35.00 6.55
CA VAL A 36 -7.11 34.85 7.56
C VAL A 36 -6.65 33.40 7.66
N LEU A 37 -7.59 32.44 7.63
CA LEU A 37 -7.26 31.00 7.58
C LEU A 37 -6.51 30.62 6.29
N GLY A 38 -6.87 31.21 5.17
CA GLY A 38 -6.19 31.01 3.89
C GLY A 38 -4.74 31.53 3.89
N VAL A 39 -4.51 32.72 4.45
CA VAL A 39 -3.16 33.31 4.57
C VAL A 39 -2.30 32.53 5.56
N LEU A 40 -2.86 32.10 6.71
CA LEU A 40 -2.15 31.25 7.67
C LEU A 40 -1.79 29.88 7.09
N ALA A 41 -2.69 29.27 6.31
CA ALA A 41 -2.41 28.01 5.63
C ALA A 41 -1.31 28.17 4.56
N ALA A 42 -1.33 29.27 3.81
CA ALA A 42 -0.32 29.58 2.80
C ALA A 42 1.06 29.89 3.44
N THR A 43 1.10 30.67 4.51
CA THR A 43 2.35 30.99 5.21
C THR A 43 2.93 29.77 5.94
N THR A 44 2.11 28.89 6.53
CA THR A 44 2.59 27.63 7.13
C THR A 44 3.15 26.70 6.06
N SER A 45 2.53 26.62 4.89
CA SER A 45 3.04 25.83 3.77
C SER A 45 4.36 26.37 3.24
N ILE A 46 4.54 27.68 3.14
CA ILE A 46 5.79 28.33 2.71
C ILE A 46 6.89 28.13 3.76
N VAL A 47 6.59 28.23 5.04
CA VAL A 47 7.58 28.02 6.11
C VAL A 47 8.00 26.55 6.18
N LEU A 48 7.06 25.61 6.01
CA LEU A 48 7.39 24.18 5.92
C LEU A 48 8.23 23.87 4.67
N ALA A 49 7.92 24.47 3.52
CA ALA A 49 8.72 24.31 2.31
C ALA A 49 10.12 24.93 2.43
N LEU A 50 10.27 26.06 3.12
CA LEU A 50 11.57 26.69 3.39
C LEU A 50 12.42 25.91 4.40
N VAL A 51 11.80 25.31 5.40
CA VAL A 51 12.49 24.43 6.36
C VAL A 51 12.98 23.15 5.66
N ASP A 52 12.19 22.57 4.76
CA ASP A 52 12.62 21.43 3.94
C ASP A 52 13.78 21.79 2.99
N LEU A 53 13.79 23.00 2.41
CA LEU A 53 14.87 23.47 1.54
C LEU A 53 16.19 23.76 2.29
N THR A 54 16.14 24.12 3.55
CA THR A 54 17.36 24.40 4.35
C THR A 54 17.94 23.13 4.98
N SER A 55 17.17 22.06 5.10
CA SER A 55 17.64 20.76 5.64
C SER A 55 18.35 19.88 4.59
N SER A 56 18.27 20.21 3.30
CA SER A 56 18.84 19.40 2.21
C SER A 56 20.34 19.60 1.96
N GLY A 57 21.07 20.31 2.84
CA GLY A 57 22.51 20.57 2.73
C GLY A 57 23.42 19.71 3.61
N ALA A 58 22.89 18.74 4.34
CA ALA A 58 23.71 17.80 5.13
C ALA A 58 24.35 16.77 4.17
N ALA A 59 25.68 16.72 4.16
CA ALA A 59 26.46 15.70 3.49
C ALA A 59 25.86 14.32 3.83
N ALA A 60 25.62 13.50 2.80
CA ALA A 60 25.06 12.19 2.96
C ALA A 60 25.95 11.37 3.91
N ASP A 61 25.45 11.07 5.09
CA ASP A 61 26.09 10.08 5.95
C ASP A 61 26.23 8.77 5.17
N PRO A 62 27.39 8.10 5.25
CA PRO A 62 27.57 6.81 4.62
C PRO A 62 26.48 5.84 5.14
N PRO A 63 26.00 4.93 4.31
CA PRO A 63 24.98 3.97 4.72
C PRO A 63 25.45 3.27 6.00
N ILE A 64 24.71 3.43 7.09
CA ILE A 64 24.99 2.75 8.35
C ILE A 64 24.72 1.27 8.09
N ALA A 65 25.79 0.51 7.81
CA ALA A 65 25.73 -0.95 7.82
C ALA A 65 25.55 -1.38 9.28
N ILE A 66 24.29 -1.54 9.71
CA ILE A 66 24.02 -2.16 11.01
C ILE A 66 24.50 -3.59 10.89
N THR A 67 25.46 -3.96 11.75
CA THR A 67 26.01 -5.30 11.77
C THR A 67 24.87 -6.31 11.99
N PRO A 68 24.66 -7.29 11.09
CA PRO A 68 23.49 -8.17 11.11
C PRO A 68 23.32 -8.97 12.42
N ALA A 69 24.40 -9.16 13.16
CA ALA A 69 24.42 -10.02 14.34
C ALA A 69 23.60 -9.54 15.56
N ALA A 70 23.52 -8.24 15.80
CA ALA A 70 22.74 -7.72 16.93
C ALA A 70 21.27 -7.51 16.57
N ALA A 71 21.00 -7.09 15.33
CA ALA A 71 19.65 -6.91 14.82
C ALA A 71 18.90 -8.23 14.61
N GLY A 72 19.61 -9.30 14.27
CA GLY A 72 19.00 -10.59 13.94
C GLY A 72 18.36 -11.33 15.13
N ARG A 73 18.80 -11.13 16.36
CA ARG A 73 18.24 -11.88 17.51
C ARG A 73 16.79 -11.49 17.80
N ALA A 74 16.50 -10.22 17.90
CA ALA A 74 15.15 -9.75 18.21
C ALA A 74 14.14 -10.14 17.13
N GLY A 75 14.50 -9.99 15.85
CA GLY A 75 13.66 -10.44 14.73
C GLY A 75 13.43 -11.95 14.74
N THR A 76 14.44 -12.76 15.05
CA THR A 76 14.34 -14.21 15.19
C THR A 76 13.37 -14.61 16.30
N GLU A 77 13.36 -13.89 17.42
CA GLU A 77 12.40 -14.11 18.51
C GLU A 77 10.96 -13.87 18.05
N VAL A 78 10.72 -12.83 17.27
CA VAL A 78 9.39 -12.55 16.71
C VAL A 78 8.94 -13.70 15.81
N VAL A 79 9.75 -14.07 14.80
CA VAL A 79 9.40 -15.15 13.84
C VAL A 79 9.18 -16.49 14.50
N ASN A 80 9.98 -16.83 15.51
CA ASN A 80 9.91 -18.12 16.22
C ASN A 80 8.89 -18.14 17.37
N SER A 81 8.28 -17.02 17.68
CA SER A 81 7.24 -16.96 18.71
C SER A 81 6.08 -17.92 18.37
N LYS A 82 5.58 -18.64 19.37
CA LYS A 82 4.36 -19.46 19.24
C LYS A 82 3.12 -18.65 18.87
N ARG A 83 3.16 -17.32 18.98
CA ARG A 83 2.08 -16.39 18.70
C ARG A 83 2.26 -15.64 17.39
N ALA A 84 3.40 -15.83 16.74
CA ALA A 84 3.70 -15.17 15.49
C ALA A 84 2.73 -15.58 14.38
N GLN A 85 2.35 -14.59 13.57
CA GLN A 85 1.45 -14.74 12.43
C GLN A 85 2.06 -14.05 11.22
N VAL A 86 1.86 -14.62 10.04
CA VAL A 86 2.18 -13.95 8.77
C VAL A 86 1.22 -12.78 8.59
N SER A 87 1.74 -11.59 8.38
CA SER A 87 0.97 -10.35 8.20
C SER A 87 1.04 -9.79 6.77
N ALA A 88 2.07 -10.16 6.02
CA ALA A 88 2.25 -9.79 4.62
C ALA A 88 3.10 -10.83 3.92
N VAL A 89 2.86 -11.04 2.62
CA VAL A 89 3.70 -11.90 1.79
C VAL A 89 3.83 -11.27 0.40
N THR A 90 5.02 -11.37 -0.17
CA THR A 90 5.27 -11.10 -1.57
C THR A 90 6.14 -12.22 -2.12
N MET A 91 5.68 -12.87 -3.16
CA MET A 91 6.41 -13.96 -3.81
C MET A 91 6.71 -13.59 -5.26
N VAL A 92 7.96 -13.73 -5.65
CA VAL A 92 8.41 -13.64 -7.05
C VAL A 92 8.44 -15.05 -7.65
N THR A 93 8.97 -16.00 -6.89
CA THR A 93 8.93 -17.45 -7.16
C THR A 93 8.80 -18.19 -5.82
N ARG A 94 8.66 -19.52 -5.85
CA ARG A 94 8.67 -20.32 -4.61
C ARG A 94 9.96 -20.19 -3.81
N ASN A 95 11.06 -19.85 -4.47
CA ASN A 95 12.39 -19.72 -3.87
C ASN A 95 12.85 -18.25 -3.77
N ARG A 96 11.97 -17.29 -4.04
CA ARG A 96 12.25 -15.85 -3.91
C ARG A 96 11.01 -15.15 -3.39
N TRP A 97 11.01 -14.89 -2.10
CA TRP A 97 9.86 -14.30 -1.41
C TRP A 97 10.29 -13.46 -0.20
N ALA A 98 9.40 -12.61 0.25
CA ALA A 98 9.48 -11.91 1.52
C ALA A 98 8.18 -12.08 2.29
N ALA A 99 8.27 -12.28 3.59
CA ALA A 99 7.11 -12.39 4.48
C ALA A 99 7.29 -11.49 5.70
N GLY A 100 6.27 -10.68 6.01
CA GLY A 100 6.17 -9.94 7.24
C GLY A 100 5.53 -10.80 8.33
N TRP A 101 6.01 -10.67 9.56
CA TRP A 101 5.55 -11.39 10.74
C TRP A 101 5.11 -10.43 11.82
N THR A 102 4.04 -10.79 12.52
CA THR A 102 3.50 -10.05 13.66
C THR A 102 3.37 -10.97 14.86
N ASP A 103 3.89 -10.56 16.00
CA ASP A 103 3.68 -11.19 17.30
C ASP A 103 3.00 -10.18 18.23
N CYS A 104 1.70 -10.34 18.46
CA CYS A 104 0.94 -9.56 19.43
C CYS A 104 0.84 -10.35 20.72
N THR A 105 1.68 -10.01 21.69
CA THR A 105 1.56 -10.49 23.06
C THR A 105 0.31 -9.88 23.71
N SER A 106 -0.13 -10.38 24.87
CA SER A 106 -1.30 -9.90 25.62
C SER A 106 -1.09 -8.47 26.15
N GLY A 107 -0.95 -7.49 25.27
CA GLY A 107 -0.73 -6.07 25.55
C GLY A 107 -1.01 -5.24 24.30
N PRO A 108 -0.98 -3.91 24.41
CA PRO A 108 -1.29 -3.02 23.28
C PRO A 108 -0.19 -2.96 22.22
N THR A 109 0.97 -3.56 22.44
CA THR A 109 2.12 -3.48 21.54
C THR A 109 2.36 -4.80 20.83
N CYS A 110 2.28 -4.79 19.49
CA CYS A 110 2.74 -5.87 18.64
C CYS A 110 4.22 -5.68 18.29
N ARG A 111 4.93 -6.79 18.08
CA ARG A 111 6.30 -6.85 17.57
C ARG A 111 6.26 -7.32 16.13
N TYR A 112 7.12 -6.78 15.29
CA TYR A 112 7.13 -7.08 13.86
C TYR A 112 8.53 -7.45 13.39
N ALA A 113 8.61 -8.41 12.48
CA ALA A 113 9.85 -8.81 11.79
C ALA A 113 9.53 -9.16 10.34
N ALA A 114 10.55 -9.42 9.54
CA ALA A 114 10.36 -9.95 8.20
C ALA A 114 11.37 -11.07 7.94
N VAL A 115 11.00 -11.98 7.03
CA VAL A 115 11.88 -13.01 6.48
C VAL A 115 11.98 -12.77 4.98
N VAL A 116 13.18 -12.80 4.44
CA VAL A 116 13.42 -12.76 3.00
C VAL A 116 14.15 -14.02 2.59
N ASP A 117 13.67 -14.67 1.55
CA ASP A 117 14.29 -15.87 0.95
C ASP A 117 14.74 -15.53 -0.48
N ARG A 118 15.95 -15.95 -0.80
CA ARG A 118 16.51 -15.89 -2.13
C ARG A 118 17.18 -17.22 -2.47
N ASP A 119 16.53 -18.00 -3.32
CA ASP A 119 17.03 -19.26 -3.83
C ASP A 119 17.37 -20.27 -2.72
N GLY A 120 16.59 -20.28 -1.63
CA GLY A 120 16.74 -21.14 -0.47
C GLY A 120 17.63 -20.58 0.65
N ALA A 121 18.37 -19.51 0.40
CA ALA A 121 19.03 -18.76 1.46
C ALA A 121 18.00 -17.84 2.15
N ARG A 122 17.95 -17.88 3.48
CA ARG A 122 16.99 -17.10 4.28
C ARG A 122 17.69 -16.16 5.23
N ALA A 123 17.11 -14.99 5.37
CA ALA A 123 17.54 -14.00 6.34
C ALA A 123 16.34 -13.39 7.06
N ILE A 124 16.51 -13.06 8.32
CA ILE A 124 15.49 -12.46 9.17
C ILE A 124 15.87 -11.00 9.41
N ALA A 125 14.96 -10.11 9.10
CA ALA A 125 15.09 -8.68 9.38
C ALA A 125 15.00 -8.41 10.89
N PRO A 126 15.59 -7.29 11.38
CA PRO A 126 15.45 -6.84 12.75
C PRO A 126 13.99 -6.69 13.17
N GLU A 127 13.75 -6.69 14.48
CA GLU A 127 12.48 -6.26 15.01
C GLU A 127 12.23 -4.77 14.70
N TRP A 128 10.98 -4.45 14.34
CA TRP A 128 10.54 -3.10 14.03
C TRP A 128 9.23 -2.76 14.75
N PRO A 129 8.98 -1.50 15.13
CA PRO A 129 7.77 -1.13 15.88
C PRO A 129 6.48 -1.05 15.04
N VAL A 130 6.58 -1.14 13.71
CA VAL A 130 5.45 -1.13 12.78
C VAL A 130 5.56 -2.29 11.78
N PRO A 131 4.44 -2.73 11.16
CA PRO A 131 4.46 -3.84 10.22
C PRO A 131 5.39 -3.60 9.03
N TYR A 132 6.17 -4.60 8.66
CA TYR A 132 6.92 -4.60 7.41
C TYR A 132 5.98 -4.66 6.21
N VAL A 133 6.30 -3.87 5.20
CA VAL A 133 5.68 -3.93 3.87
C VAL A 133 6.57 -4.79 2.99
N THR A 134 6.01 -5.87 2.44
CA THR A 134 6.73 -6.69 1.47
C THR A 134 6.43 -6.21 0.06
N LEU A 135 7.48 -6.09 -0.76
CA LEU A 135 7.41 -5.53 -2.11
C LEU A 135 8.17 -6.43 -3.09
N ARG A 136 7.75 -6.40 -4.34
CA ARG A 136 8.49 -6.97 -5.46
C ARG A 136 9.28 -5.87 -6.16
N SER A 137 10.56 -6.13 -6.41
CA SER A 137 11.44 -5.30 -7.23
C SER A 137 12.08 -6.15 -8.31
N GLY A 138 11.56 -6.08 -9.52
CA GLY A 138 12.00 -6.94 -10.62
C GLY A 138 11.92 -8.43 -10.27
N LYS A 139 13.07 -9.08 -10.11
CA LYS A 139 13.19 -10.50 -9.74
C LYS A 139 13.46 -10.75 -8.25
N GLU A 140 13.39 -9.73 -7.43
CA GLU A 140 13.65 -9.80 -5.98
C GLU A 140 12.40 -9.52 -5.17
N ALA A 141 12.30 -10.14 -4.01
CA ALA A 141 11.37 -9.77 -2.96
C ALA A 141 12.14 -9.05 -1.86
N ILE A 142 11.62 -7.93 -1.41
CA ILE A 142 12.23 -7.08 -0.38
C ILE A 142 11.23 -6.81 0.73
N ALA A 143 11.73 -6.51 1.92
CA ALA A 143 10.91 -6.04 3.03
C ALA A 143 11.31 -4.59 3.37
N VAL A 144 10.32 -3.72 3.48
CA VAL A 144 10.51 -2.31 3.84
C VAL A 144 9.85 -2.07 5.18
N ALA A 145 10.60 -1.53 6.13
CA ALA A 145 10.09 -1.03 7.40
C ALA A 145 9.65 0.42 7.21
N PRO A 146 8.35 0.72 7.30
CA PRO A 146 7.85 2.09 7.14
C PRO A 146 8.33 3.00 8.27
N PRO A 147 8.27 4.32 8.09
CA PRO A 147 8.56 5.25 9.18
C PRO A 147 7.49 5.15 10.27
N VAL A 148 7.93 5.18 11.53
CA VAL A 148 7.03 5.04 12.71
C VAL A 148 5.99 6.16 12.76
N GLU A 149 6.39 7.36 12.37
CA GLU A 149 5.52 8.54 12.38
C GLU A 149 4.58 8.63 11.16
N GLY A 150 4.64 7.67 10.24
CA GLY A 150 3.78 7.64 9.06
C GLY A 150 4.10 8.71 7.99
N THR A 151 5.21 9.44 8.15
CA THR A 151 5.71 10.44 7.20
C THR A 151 7.14 10.13 6.81
N LEU A 152 7.53 10.37 5.56
CA LEU A 152 8.90 10.14 5.10
C LEU A 152 9.92 11.10 5.73
N SER A 153 9.50 12.30 6.06
CA SER A 153 10.35 13.34 6.64
C SER A 153 10.57 13.19 8.15
N GLY A 154 9.69 12.47 8.85
CA GLY A 154 9.70 12.37 10.32
C GLY A 154 10.33 11.10 10.88
N GLY A 155 10.72 10.12 10.04
CA GLY A 155 11.20 8.85 10.56
C GLY A 155 12.11 8.08 9.60
N GLU A 156 12.80 7.08 10.16
CA GLU A 156 13.65 6.20 9.38
C GLU A 156 12.81 5.19 8.60
N THR A 157 13.05 5.08 7.31
CA THR A 157 12.54 4.01 6.46
C THR A 157 13.69 3.06 6.15
N MET A 158 13.54 1.80 6.49
CA MET A 158 14.60 0.80 6.31
C MET A 158 14.17 -0.21 5.26
N MET A 159 15.11 -0.62 4.41
CA MET A 159 14.93 -1.69 3.44
C MET A 159 15.79 -2.89 3.83
N PHE A 160 15.18 -4.05 3.90
CA PHE A 160 15.86 -5.32 4.12
C PHE A 160 15.75 -6.19 2.87
N ARG A 161 16.90 -6.63 2.38
CA ARG A 161 17.02 -7.51 1.21
C ARG A 161 18.08 -8.56 1.41
N LEU A 162 17.98 -9.65 0.67
CA LEU A 162 19.00 -10.70 0.65
C LEU A 162 19.71 -10.66 -0.70
N THR A 163 20.99 -10.28 -0.66
CA THR A 163 21.90 -10.27 -1.82
C THR A 163 22.69 -11.58 -1.91
N TYR A 164 23.52 -11.74 -2.94
CA TYR A 164 24.43 -12.88 -3.02
C TYR A 164 25.51 -12.83 -1.93
N ASP A 165 25.89 -11.64 -1.46
CA ASP A 165 26.88 -11.43 -0.41
C ASP A 165 26.29 -11.54 1.00
N GLY A 166 24.98 -11.78 1.12
CA GLY A 166 24.27 -11.94 2.39
C GLY A 166 23.17 -10.90 2.62
N PRO A 167 22.62 -10.87 3.84
CA PRO A 167 21.56 -9.96 4.21
C PRO A 167 22.06 -8.51 4.33
N VAL A 168 21.30 -7.59 3.75
CA VAL A 168 21.59 -6.16 3.78
C VAL A 168 20.40 -5.42 4.35
N LEU A 169 20.65 -4.68 5.43
CA LEU A 169 19.71 -3.68 5.97
C LEU A 169 20.24 -2.30 5.61
N THR A 170 19.45 -1.54 4.86
CA THR A 170 19.84 -0.23 4.36
C THR A 170 18.79 0.81 4.76
N ARG A 171 19.24 1.96 5.25
CA ARG A 171 18.37 3.12 5.40
C ARG A 171 18.05 3.68 4.02
N LEU A 172 16.76 3.85 3.72
CA LEU A 172 16.33 4.55 2.51
C LEU A 172 16.49 6.04 2.72
N ARG A 173 17.23 6.69 1.84
CA ARG A 173 17.34 8.16 1.82
C ARG A 173 16.08 8.74 1.23
N TYR A 174 15.51 9.71 1.91
CA TYR A 174 14.43 10.50 1.36
C TYR A 174 14.98 11.49 0.32
N GLU A 175 14.38 11.50 -0.85
CA GLU A 175 14.68 12.47 -1.92
C GLU A 175 13.48 13.36 -2.18
N LEU A 176 13.71 14.45 -2.92
CA LEU A 176 12.63 15.35 -3.32
C LEU A 176 11.54 14.62 -4.09
N PRO A 177 10.29 15.05 -3.98
CA PRO A 177 9.19 14.50 -4.74
C PRO A 177 9.47 14.50 -6.24
N THR A 178 8.93 13.51 -6.94
CA THR A 178 9.14 13.32 -8.38
C THR A 178 7.81 13.11 -9.10
N SER A 179 7.72 13.54 -10.35
CA SER A 179 6.60 13.21 -11.23
C SER A 179 6.82 11.94 -12.05
N THR A 180 8.05 11.39 -12.05
CA THR A 180 8.45 10.27 -12.89
C THR A 180 9.12 9.16 -12.09
N PHE A 181 9.16 7.95 -12.68
CA PHE A 181 9.83 6.79 -12.10
C PHE A 181 10.43 5.91 -13.21
N GLY A 182 11.44 5.15 -12.85
CA GLY A 182 12.15 4.21 -13.75
C GLY A 182 11.55 2.80 -13.75
N PRO A 183 11.97 1.94 -14.68
CA PRO A 183 11.47 0.58 -14.83
C PRO A 183 11.85 -0.36 -13.66
N ASP A 184 12.94 -0.06 -12.96
CA ASP A 184 13.44 -0.87 -11.84
C ASP A 184 12.99 -0.32 -10.47
N GLU A 185 12.18 0.74 -10.48
CA GLU A 185 11.64 1.36 -9.29
C GLU A 185 10.27 0.75 -8.91
N VAL A 186 10.01 0.69 -7.63
CA VAL A 186 8.80 0.09 -7.08
C VAL A 186 7.83 1.17 -6.61
N LEU A 187 6.64 1.15 -7.15
CA LEU A 187 5.54 2.01 -6.71
C LEU A 187 4.74 1.33 -5.60
N THR A 188 4.43 2.06 -4.53
CA THR A 188 3.61 1.53 -3.44
C THR A 188 2.87 2.65 -2.68
N ASP A 189 1.68 2.34 -2.21
CA ASP A 189 0.89 3.18 -1.30
C ASP A 189 0.89 2.67 0.15
N ARG A 190 1.74 1.66 0.43
CA ARG A 190 1.76 0.95 1.71
C ARG A 190 2.77 1.53 2.71
N ILE A 191 3.74 2.33 2.28
CA ILE A 191 4.78 2.90 3.15
C ILE A 191 4.27 4.16 3.84
N VAL A 192 3.59 5.03 3.08
CA VAL A 192 3.03 6.29 3.61
C VAL A 192 1.54 6.33 3.31
N PRO A 193 0.67 6.32 4.33
CA PRO A 193 -0.77 6.36 4.11
C PRO A 193 -1.21 7.54 3.25
N GLY A 194 -2.02 7.26 2.23
CA GLY A 194 -2.59 8.28 1.35
C GLY A 194 -1.62 8.87 0.33
N SER A 195 -0.40 8.37 0.24
CA SER A 195 0.59 8.79 -0.77
C SER A 195 1.11 7.60 -1.55
N ILE A 196 1.40 7.78 -2.82
CA ILE A 196 2.18 6.83 -3.59
C ILE A 196 3.65 7.24 -3.46
N VAL A 197 4.50 6.28 -3.14
CA VAL A 197 5.94 6.48 -3.08
C VAL A 197 6.64 5.61 -4.11
N VAL A 198 7.76 6.11 -4.59
CA VAL A 198 8.71 5.44 -5.47
C VAL A 198 9.87 4.97 -4.61
N VAL A 199 10.13 3.68 -4.59
CA VAL A 199 11.30 3.08 -3.92
C VAL A 199 12.28 2.67 -5.00
N ASN A 200 13.53 3.15 -4.92
CA ASN A 200 14.64 2.69 -5.74
C ASN A 200 15.54 1.79 -4.88
N PRO A 201 15.42 0.47 -5.01
CA PRO A 201 16.23 -0.45 -4.20
C PRO A 201 17.72 -0.43 -4.55
N ALA A 202 18.08 -0.11 -5.79
CA ALA A 202 19.48 -0.07 -6.22
C ALA A 202 20.22 1.09 -5.58
N GLU A 203 19.61 2.26 -5.53
CA GLU A 203 20.17 3.49 -4.96
C GLU A 203 19.85 3.68 -3.48
N SER A 204 18.98 2.82 -2.94
CA SER A 204 18.49 2.90 -1.57
C SER A 204 17.81 4.25 -1.29
N THR A 205 16.92 4.66 -2.17
CA THR A 205 16.19 5.92 -2.06
C THR A 205 14.69 5.69 -2.05
N VAL A 206 13.97 6.65 -1.45
CA VAL A 206 12.51 6.71 -1.45
C VAL A 206 12.08 8.16 -1.68
N ARG A 207 11.08 8.37 -2.55
CA ARG A 207 10.54 9.67 -2.86
C ARG A 207 9.03 9.61 -3.07
N LYS A 208 8.33 10.70 -2.79
CA LYS A 208 6.90 10.80 -3.04
C LYS A 208 6.67 10.98 -4.54
N LEU A 209 5.71 10.24 -5.12
CA LEU A 209 5.26 10.47 -6.48
C LEU A 209 4.23 11.62 -6.51
N GLU A 210 4.53 12.66 -7.27
CA GLU A 210 3.61 13.77 -7.54
C GLU A 210 2.61 13.36 -8.61
N THR A 211 1.47 12.85 -8.19
CA THR A 211 0.41 12.39 -9.06
C THR A 211 -0.96 12.67 -8.46
N ARG A 212 -1.99 12.72 -9.32
CA ARG A 212 -3.39 12.74 -8.87
C ARG A 212 -3.84 11.41 -8.29
N ALA A 213 -3.06 10.35 -8.49
CA ALA A 213 -3.33 9.04 -7.94
C ALA A 213 -3.05 9.02 -6.42
N SER A 214 -3.80 8.21 -5.69
CA SER A 214 -3.64 8.06 -4.26
C SER A 214 -3.58 6.61 -3.78
N ARG A 215 -3.87 5.64 -4.65
CA ARG A 215 -3.96 4.23 -4.28
C ARG A 215 -3.64 3.25 -5.39
N SER A 216 -3.26 2.06 -4.94
CA SER A 216 -3.20 0.82 -5.71
C SER A 216 -2.36 0.91 -6.98
N PRO A 217 -1.10 1.35 -6.87
CA PRO A 217 -0.21 1.30 -8.02
C PRO A 217 0.07 -0.16 -8.39
N ILE A 218 -0.15 -0.51 -9.65
CA ILE A 218 0.12 -1.83 -10.21
C ILE A 218 0.76 -1.62 -11.58
N CYS A 219 1.96 -2.16 -11.78
CA CYS A 219 2.64 -2.12 -13.07
C CYS A 219 2.63 -3.52 -13.71
N ASP A 220 2.31 -3.58 -15.00
CA ASP A 220 2.42 -4.80 -15.78
C ASP A 220 3.86 -5.05 -16.28
N GLN A 221 4.09 -6.19 -16.90
CA GLN A 221 5.42 -6.55 -17.42
C GLN A 221 5.85 -5.73 -18.64
N SER A 222 4.93 -5.00 -19.27
CA SER A 222 5.27 -4.09 -20.37
C SER A 222 5.72 -2.71 -19.88
N GLY A 223 5.64 -2.45 -18.56
CA GLY A 223 5.98 -1.18 -17.94
C GLY A 223 4.82 -0.19 -17.85
N ARG A 224 3.61 -0.55 -18.29
CA ARG A 224 2.43 0.27 -18.03
C ARG A 224 2.04 0.17 -16.57
N CYS A 225 1.89 1.31 -15.92
CA CYS A 225 1.46 1.38 -14.53
C CYS A 225 0.06 1.99 -14.42
N TRP A 226 -0.78 1.33 -13.62
CA TRP A 226 -2.17 1.68 -13.37
C TRP A 226 -2.35 2.14 -11.93
N MET A 227 -3.23 3.11 -11.71
CA MET A 227 -3.53 3.66 -10.39
C MET A 227 -4.96 4.11 -10.28
N LEU A 228 -5.46 4.24 -9.07
CA LEU A 228 -6.76 4.87 -8.79
C LEU A 228 -6.55 6.33 -8.37
N ALA A 229 -7.29 7.24 -9.01
CA ALA A 229 -7.15 8.67 -8.83
C ALA A 229 -8.33 9.32 -8.11
N GLY A 230 -8.05 10.54 -7.63
CA GLY A 230 -9.03 11.49 -7.14
C GLY A 230 -9.46 11.29 -5.70
N VAL A 231 -9.96 12.35 -5.08
CA VAL A 231 -10.53 12.32 -3.72
C VAL A 231 -11.75 11.42 -3.68
N ALA A 232 -12.58 11.45 -4.70
CA ALA A 232 -13.71 10.54 -4.89
C ALA A 232 -13.31 9.21 -5.55
N ARG A 233 -12.06 9.06 -6.04
CA ARG A 233 -11.50 7.85 -6.65
C ARG A 233 -12.37 7.25 -7.74
N THR A 234 -12.82 8.09 -8.63
CA THR A 234 -13.71 7.71 -9.73
C THR A 234 -12.97 7.42 -11.03
N ASP A 235 -11.71 7.84 -11.11
CA ASP A 235 -10.88 7.68 -12.31
C ASP A 235 -9.84 6.58 -12.12
N ILE A 236 -9.64 5.81 -13.16
CA ILE A 236 -8.46 4.99 -13.35
C ILE A 236 -7.45 5.80 -14.16
N LEU A 237 -6.20 5.82 -13.71
CA LEU A 237 -5.08 6.45 -14.41
C LEU A 237 -4.11 5.38 -14.87
N TRP A 238 -3.43 5.67 -15.98
CA TRP A 238 -2.29 4.85 -16.40
C TRP A 238 -1.23 5.70 -17.08
N THR A 239 -0.03 5.15 -17.10
CA THR A 239 1.14 5.71 -17.78
C THR A 239 1.90 4.59 -18.47
N ASP A 240 2.44 4.87 -19.66
CA ASP A 240 3.30 3.96 -20.43
C ASP A 240 4.77 4.42 -20.43
N ASP A 241 5.06 5.58 -19.85
CA ASP A 241 6.33 6.28 -19.95
C ASP A 241 6.96 6.67 -18.60
N GLY A 242 6.60 5.92 -17.55
CA GLY A 242 7.13 6.16 -16.21
C GLY A 242 6.63 7.45 -15.58
N GLY A 243 5.40 7.85 -15.85
CA GLY A 243 4.75 9.01 -15.23
C GLY A 243 5.00 10.35 -15.93
N ARG A 244 5.73 10.39 -17.07
CA ARG A 244 5.88 11.62 -17.84
C ARG A 244 4.57 12.11 -18.40
N THR A 245 3.74 11.17 -18.88
CA THR A 245 2.37 11.44 -19.30
C THR A 245 1.39 10.50 -18.60
N TRP A 246 0.19 10.99 -18.33
CA TRP A 246 -0.87 10.26 -17.66
C TRP A 246 -2.15 10.34 -18.46
N ASP A 247 -2.65 9.18 -18.85
CA ASP A 247 -4.01 9.02 -19.35
C ASP A 247 -4.97 8.74 -18.19
N SER A 248 -6.25 9.01 -18.41
CA SER A 248 -7.27 8.72 -17.42
C SER A 248 -8.61 8.38 -18.03
N ARG A 249 -9.39 7.56 -17.32
CA ARG A 249 -10.76 7.24 -17.69
C ARG A 249 -11.65 7.21 -16.47
N ASN A 250 -12.78 7.91 -16.55
CA ASN A 250 -13.83 7.80 -15.55
C ASN A 250 -14.69 6.56 -15.86
N LEU A 251 -14.73 5.64 -14.92
CA LEU A 251 -15.48 4.39 -15.05
C LEU A 251 -16.83 4.41 -14.33
N ASP A 252 -16.96 5.26 -13.32
CA ASP A 252 -18.21 5.41 -12.58
C ASP A 252 -18.31 6.82 -12.00
N ARG A 253 -19.34 7.57 -12.41
CA ARG A 253 -19.52 8.96 -11.98
C ARG A 253 -20.14 9.10 -10.59
N HIS A 254 -20.67 8.03 -10.02
CA HIS A 254 -21.45 8.06 -8.79
C HIS A 254 -20.81 7.34 -7.62
N ASN A 255 -19.87 6.43 -7.89
CA ASN A 255 -19.29 5.57 -6.88
C ASN A 255 -17.75 5.67 -6.89
N GLN A 256 -17.15 5.49 -5.71
CA GLN A 256 -15.69 5.46 -5.59
C GLN A 256 -15.14 4.17 -6.20
N LEU A 257 -14.02 4.25 -6.91
CA LEU A 257 -13.27 3.04 -7.27
C LEU A 257 -12.63 2.46 -6.01
N GLY A 258 -12.88 1.17 -5.77
CA GLY A 258 -12.42 0.47 -4.59
C GLY A 258 -11.07 -0.20 -4.77
N ARG A 259 -10.96 -1.03 -5.80
CA ARG A 259 -9.79 -1.87 -6.07
C ARG A 259 -9.56 -2.01 -7.56
N ILE A 260 -8.29 -2.28 -7.94
CA ILE A 260 -7.89 -2.59 -9.30
C ILE A 260 -7.03 -3.85 -9.29
N ALA A 261 -7.13 -4.66 -10.33
CA ALA A 261 -6.22 -5.75 -10.65
C ALA A 261 -5.83 -5.67 -12.11
N VAL A 262 -4.59 -5.99 -12.39
CA VAL A 262 -4.03 -5.97 -13.75
C VAL A 262 -3.30 -7.29 -13.98
N SER A 263 -3.51 -7.92 -15.13
CA SER A 263 -2.76 -9.12 -15.50
C SER A 263 -1.29 -8.78 -15.79
N PRO A 264 -0.38 -9.74 -15.67
CA PRO A 264 1.03 -9.52 -15.97
C PRO A 264 1.31 -8.94 -17.37
N ASP A 265 0.55 -9.31 -18.37
CA ASP A 265 0.66 -8.76 -19.74
C ASP A 265 -0.12 -7.45 -19.96
N GLY A 266 -0.79 -6.96 -18.92
CA GLY A 266 -1.57 -5.72 -18.93
C GLY A 266 -2.89 -5.79 -19.70
N ARG A 267 -3.22 -6.92 -20.34
CA ARG A 267 -4.43 -7.04 -21.18
C ARG A 267 -5.70 -7.07 -20.36
N THR A 268 -5.69 -7.86 -19.28
CA THR A 268 -6.85 -7.99 -18.40
C THR A 268 -6.76 -7.01 -17.26
N VAL A 269 -7.73 -6.12 -17.18
CA VAL A 269 -7.85 -5.13 -16.09
C VAL A 269 -9.22 -5.27 -15.47
N LEU A 270 -9.27 -5.47 -14.17
CA LEU A 270 -10.52 -5.51 -13.40
C LEU A 270 -10.53 -4.39 -12.39
N THR A 271 -11.64 -3.68 -12.30
CA THR A 271 -11.85 -2.64 -11.28
C THR A 271 -13.20 -2.79 -10.61
N THR A 272 -13.27 -2.35 -9.37
CA THR A 272 -14.50 -2.35 -8.58
C THR A 272 -14.89 -0.92 -8.22
N ALA A 273 -16.18 -0.61 -8.32
CA ALA A 273 -16.76 0.58 -7.73
C ALA A 273 -17.48 0.19 -6.43
N VAL A 274 -17.36 1.02 -5.41
CA VAL A 274 -17.91 0.76 -4.08
C VAL A 274 -18.75 1.92 -3.59
N THR A 275 -19.81 1.62 -2.88
CA THR A 275 -20.55 2.55 -2.04
C THR A 275 -20.11 2.41 -0.60
N VAL A 276 -19.99 3.52 0.10
CA VAL A 276 -19.66 3.53 1.53
C VAL A 276 -20.96 3.77 2.29
N GLY A 277 -21.35 2.83 3.12
CA GLY A 277 -22.53 2.92 3.98
C GLY A 277 -22.17 2.71 5.46
N ALA A 278 -23.14 2.81 6.35
CA ALA A 278 -22.96 2.61 7.79
C ALA A 278 -22.39 1.23 8.16
N THR A 279 -22.64 0.22 7.33
CA THR A 279 -22.16 -1.17 7.51
C THR A 279 -20.84 -1.46 6.78
N GLY A 280 -20.17 -0.43 6.22
CA GLY A 280 -18.91 -0.57 5.50
C GLY A 280 -19.03 -0.40 3.99
N GLN A 281 -18.02 -0.87 3.27
CA GLN A 281 -17.95 -0.77 1.80
C GLN A 281 -18.71 -1.92 1.14
N LYS A 282 -19.59 -1.59 0.20
CA LYS A 282 -20.30 -2.55 -0.65
C LYS A 282 -19.91 -2.36 -2.10
N VAL A 283 -19.59 -3.44 -2.79
CA VAL A 283 -19.37 -3.41 -4.25
C VAL A 283 -20.67 -3.06 -4.95
N SER A 284 -20.71 -1.92 -5.62
CA SER A 284 -21.86 -1.45 -6.39
C SER A 284 -21.77 -1.86 -7.85
N LYS A 285 -20.54 -1.92 -8.39
CA LYS A 285 -20.27 -2.27 -9.77
C LYS A 285 -18.89 -2.89 -9.90
N MET A 286 -18.75 -3.78 -10.84
CA MET A 286 -17.46 -4.37 -11.19
C MET A 286 -17.33 -4.35 -12.71
N GLN A 287 -16.16 -3.96 -13.21
CA GLN A 287 -15.89 -3.83 -14.62
C GLN A 287 -14.62 -4.57 -15.01
N LEU A 288 -14.68 -5.28 -16.11
CA LEU A 288 -13.59 -6.06 -16.71
C LEU A 288 -13.25 -5.50 -18.08
N SER A 289 -11.98 -5.31 -18.34
CA SER A 289 -11.41 -5.11 -19.66
C SER A 289 -10.49 -6.27 -19.99
N THR A 290 -10.45 -6.70 -21.27
CA THR A 290 -9.52 -7.71 -21.78
C THR A 290 -8.65 -7.18 -22.92
N ASP A 291 -8.67 -5.86 -23.12
CA ASP A 291 -8.01 -5.12 -24.20
C ASP A 291 -7.23 -3.89 -23.69
N ARG A 292 -6.55 -4.03 -22.53
CA ARG A 292 -5.74 -2.96 -21.93
C ARG A 292 -6.54 -1.70 -21.56
N GLY A 293 -7.79 -1.84 -21.17
CA GLY A 293 -8.65 -0.73 -20.78
C GLY A 293 -9.32 0.00 -21.94
N ALA A 294 -9.19 -0.47 -23.17
CA ALA A 294 -9.85 0.17 -24.34
C ALA A 294 -11.36 0.00 -24.27
N THR A 295 -11.86 -1.19 -23.92
CA THR A 295 -13.29 -1.45 -23.69
C THR A 295 -13.55 -2.06 -22.31
N TRP A 296 -14.74 -1.84 -21.77
CA TRP A 296 -15.12 -2.30 -20.43
C TRP A 296 -16.47 -2.96 -20.42
N THR A 297 -16.55 -4.13 -19.82
CA THR A 297 -17.77 -4.91 -19.64
C THR A 297 -18.13 -4.98 -18.15
N THR A 298 -19.40 -4.76 -17.82
CA THR A 298 -19.88 -4.92 -16.44
C THR A 298 -19.94 -6.41 -16.09
N VAL A 299 -19.31 -6.78 -14.97
CA VAL A 299 -19.31 -8.14 -14.45
C VAL A 299 -20.66 -8.45 -13.79
N LYS A 300 -21.31 -9.51 -14.26
CA LYS A 300 -22.57 -10.02 -13.69
C LYS A 300 -22.28 -10.97 -12.54
N SER A 301 -23.21 -11.07 -11.60
CA SER A 301 -23.15 -12.00 -10.45
C SER A 301 -21.90 -11.82 -9.55
N ALA A 302 -21.35 -10.62 -9.51
CA ALA A 302 -20.20 -10.29 -8.65
C ALA A 302 -20.58 -10.36 -7.16
N PRO A 303 -19.62 -10.74 -6.27
CA PRO A 303 -19.85 -10.68 -4.82
C PRO A 303 -20.10 -9.24 -4.36
N GLN A 304 -20.93 -9.08 -3.32
CA GLN A 304 -21.28 -7.74 -2.82
C GLN A 304 -20.19 -7.08 -1.97
N SER A 305 -19.24 -7.86 -1.48
CA SER A 305 -18.07 -7.37 -0.76
C SER A 305 -16.83 -8.14 -1.18
N LEU A 306 -15.66 -7.50 -1.12
CA LEU A 306 -14.37 -8.13 -1.35
C LEU A 306 -13.56 -8.11 -0.06
N SER A 307 -13.10 -9.27 0.36
CA SER A 307 -12.23 -9.46 1.53
C SER A 307 -10.75 -9.31 1.18
N ALA A 308 -10.37 -9.59 -0.08
CA ALA A 308 -9.02 -9.45 -0.60
C ALA A 308 -8.97 -8.64 -1.90
N SER A 309 -7.78 -8.25 -2.33
CA SER A 309 -7.58 -7.65 -3.65
C SER A 309 -7.90 -8.64 -4.75
N PRO A 310 -8.60 -8.23 -5.82
CA PRO A 310 -8.84 -9.09 -6.98
C PRO A 310 -7.51 -9.42 -7.67
N LEU A 311 -7.50 -10.51 -8.43
CA LEU A 311 -6.39 -10.90 -9.30
C LEU A 311 -6.87 -11.00 -10.75
N ALA A 312 -6.04 -10.59 -11.70
CA ALA A 312 -6.31 -10.68 -13.12
C ALA A 312 -5.24 -11.54 -13.80
N PHE A 313 -5.63 -12.30 -14.84
CA PHE A 313 -4.77 -13.23 -15.56
C PHE A 313 -4.71 -12.93 -17.05
N ASN A 314 -3.65 -13.39 -17.70
CA ASN A 314 -3.39 -13.15 -19.12
C ASN A 314 -4.44 -13.78 -20.06
N ASP A 315 -5.19 -14.77 -19.58
CA ASP A 315 -6.24 -15.45 -20.32
C ASP A 315 -7.60 -14.73 -20.33
N GLY A 316 -7.66 -13.50 -19.82
CA GLY A 316 -8.89 -12.72 -19.75
C GLY A 316 -9.75 -13.03 -18.51
N THR A 317 -9.30 -13.92 -17.62
CA THR A 317 -10.02 -14.25 -16.39
C THR A 317 -9.54 -13.42 -15.20
N ALA A 318 -10.36 -13.37 -14.15
CA ALA A 318 -9.98 -12.77 -12.88
C ALA A 318 -10.51 -13.60 -11.71
N LEU A 319 -9.87 -13.46 -10.55
CA LEU A 319 -10.33 -14.05 -9.30
C LEU A 319 -10.73 -12.97 -8.30
N LEU A 320 -11.79 -13.24 -7.58
CA LEU A 320 -12.36 -12.40 -6.56
C LEU A 320 -12.53 -13.21 -5.29
N PHE A 321 -12.17 -12.63 -4.17
CA PHE A 321 -12.40 -13.23 -2.88
C PHE A 321 -13.34 -12.34 -2.07
N GLY A 322 -14.54 -12.83 -1.79
CA GLY A 322 -15.59 -12.04 -1.17
C GLY A 322 -16.90 -12.81 -0.96
N GLY A 323 -17.97 -12.08 -0.66
CA GLY A 323 -19.28 -12.69 -0.39
C GLY A 323 -20.41 -11.69 -0.30
N GLY A 324 -21.52 -12.11 0.24
CA GLY A 324 -22.62 -11.25 0.71
C GLY A 324 -22.37 -10.66 2.10
N PRO A 325 -23.21 -9.74 2.56
CA PRO A 325 -23.14 -9.22 3.92
C PRO A 325 -23.34 -10.36 4.94
N GLY A 326 -22.36 -10.56 5.82
CA GLY A 326 -22.39 -11.63 6.83
C GLY A 326 -22.02 -13.02 6.33
N ASP A 327 -21.82 -13.21 5.04
CA ASP A 327 -21.38 -14.48 4.48
C ASP A 327 -19.88 -14.72 4.75
N ARG A 328 -19.50 -16.00 4.84
CA ARG A 328 -18.08 -16.35 4.77
C ARG A 328 -17.56 -16.01 3.38
N PRO A 329 -16.38 -15.35 3.26
CA PRO A 329 -15.77 -15.08 1.98
C PRO A 329 -15.54 -16.36 1.18
N ARG A 330 -15.76 -16.29 -0.13
CA ARG A 330 -15.58 -17.39 -1.07
C ARG A 330 -14.79 -16.90 -2.29
N LEU A 331 -14.19 -17.82 -2.99
CA LEU A 331 -13.50 -17.54 -4.24
C LEU A 331 -14.48 -17.55 -5.41
N PHE A 332 -14.42 -16.53 -6.26
CA PHE A 332 -15.19 -16.42 -7.49
C PHE A 332 -14.23 -16.25 -8.66
N ARG A 333 -14.49 -16.96 -9.76
CA ARG A 333 -13.78 -16.76 -11.01
C ARG A 333 -14.66 -15.95 -11.97
N VAL A 334 -14.11 -14.90 -12.52
CA VAL A 334 -14.72 -14.10 -13.57
C VAL A 334 -14.21 -14.59 -14.92
N ARG A 335 -15.13 -14.93 -15.80
CA ARG A 335 -14.87 -15.28 -17.20
C ARG A 335 -15.99 -14.69 -18.05
N ASP A 336 -15.65 -14.09 -19.19
CA ASP A 336 -16.62 -13.51 -20.14
C ASP A 336 -17.63 -12.54 -19.46
N GLY A 337 -17.12 -11.75 -18.50
CA GLY A 337 -17.95 -10.81 -17.76
C GLY A 337 -18.96 -11.43 -16.78
N VAL A 338 -18.80 -12.70 -16.40
CA VAL A 338 -19.66 -13.38 -15.41
C VAL A 338 -18.81 -13.94 -14.28
N ALA A 339 -19.16 -13.59 -13.03
CA ALA A 339 -18.54 -14.17 -11.85
C ALA A 339 -19.28 -15.45 -11.45
N LYS A 340 -18.55 -16.55 -11.29
CA LYS A 340 -19.07 -17.84 -10.81
C LYS A 340 -18.26 -18.30 -9.59
N LEU A 341 -18.93 -18.97 -8.64
CA LEU A 341 -18.28 -19.55 -7.48
C LEU A 341 -17.21 -20.56 -7.94
N ASP A 342 -15.97 -20.36 -7.50
CA ASP A 342 -14.88 -21.31 -7.72
C ASP A 342 -14.84 -22.29 -6.53
N ARG A 343 -14.92 -23.60 -6.82
CA ARG A 343 -14.99 -24.65 -5.79
C ARG A 343 -13.64 -25.27 -5.46
N GLY A 344 -12.57 -24.92 -6.19
CA GLY A 344 -11.22 -25.48 -6.02
C GLY A 344 -10.42 -24.88 -4.86
N TYR A 345 -11.06 -24.19 -3.96
CA TYR A 345 -10.46 -23.37 -2.94
C TYR A 345 -10.19 -24.12 -1.62
N PRO A 346 -8.98 -24.00 -1.00
CA PRO A 346 -8.58 -24.85 0.13
C PRO A 346 -9.02 -24.40 1.53
N GLY A 347 -9.82 -23.33 1.68
CA GLY A 347 -10.25 -22.89 3.03
C GLY A 347 -10.50 -21.40 3.17
N ASP A 348 -10.46 -20.89 4.40
CA ASP A 348 -10.75 -19.50 4.75
C ASP A 348 -9.49 -18.62 4.56
N LEU A 349 -9.27 -18.01 3.38
CA LEU A 349 -8.18 -17.02 3.19
C LEU A 349 -8.55 -15.67 3.82
N ALA A 350 -7.54 -14.98 4.34
CA ALA A 350 -7.66 -13.58 4.78
C ALA A 350 -7.34 -12.61 3.68
N ASP A 351 -6.36 -12.95 2.87
CA ASP A 351 -5.89 -12.12 1.76
C ASP A 351 -5.48 -12.99 0.59
N LEU A 352 -5.48 -12.40 -0.59
CA LEU A 352 -5.10 -13.04 -1.84
C LEU A 352 -4.24 -12.06 -2.62
N ALA A 353 -3.04 -12.49 -2.98
CA ALA A 353 -2.14 -11.72 -3.81
C ALA A 353 -1.55 -12.61 -4.89
N GLY A 354 -1.06 -12.02 -5.96
CA GLY A 354 -0.45 -12.79 -7.02
C GLY A 354 0.26 -11.92 -8.04
N ASP A 355 1.18 -12.56 -8.75
CA ASP A 355 1.91 -11.97 -9.83
C ASP A 355 2.46 -13.09 -10.74
N ALA A 356 2.50 -12.82 -12.06
CA ALA A 356 3.09 -13.69 -13.05
C ALA A 356 2.64 -15.19 -12.99
N GLY A 357 1.36 -15.42 -12.65
CA GLY A 357 0.82 -16.79 -12.57
C GLY A 357 1.04 -17.48 -11.22
N LEU A 358 1.77 -16.88 -10.29
CA LEU A 358 1.88 -17.34 -8.92
C LEU A 358 0.84 -16.63 -8.07
N MET A 359 0.00 -17.38 -7.38
CA MET A 359 -0.96 -16.88 -6.41
C MET A 359 -0.60 -17.37 -5.02
N TYR A 360 -0.81 -16.53 -4.04
CA TYR A 360 -0.61 -16.88 -2.64
C TYR A 360 -1.61 -16.17 -1.76
N GLY A 361 -1.96 -16.80 -0.67
CA GLY A 361 -2.86 -16.25 0.32
C GLY A 361 -2.61 -16.90 1.66
N TYR A 362 -3.00 -16.23 2.73
CA TYR A 362 -2.96 -16.77 4.08
C TYR A 362 -4.35 -16.83 4.68
N GLU A 363 -4.59 -17.88 5.44
CA GLU A 363 -5.88 -18.08 6.11
C GLU A 363 -6.05 -17.08 7.25
N VAL A 364 -7.27 -16.56 7.44
CA VAL A 364 -7.62 -15.86 8.70
C VAL A 364 -7.68 -16.90 9.80
N PRO A 365 -6.87 -16.80 10.81
CA PRO A 365 -6.88 -17.80 11.82
C PRO A 365 -8.06 -17.62 12.79
N LYS A 366 -8.89 -18.63 12.87
CA LYS A 366 -9.35 -19.03 14.21
C LYS A 366 -8.17 -19.51 15.06
N ARG A 367 -7.03 -19.82 14.46
CA ARG A 367 -5.76 -20.29 15.06
C ARG A 367 -4.58 -19.89 14.18
N ARG A 368 -3.79 -18.93 14.61
CA ARG A 368 -2.41 -18.52 14.24
C ARG A 368 -1.89 -19.08 12.91
N THR A 369 -1.94 -18.31 11.85
CA THR A 369 -1.48 -18.74 10.55
C THR A 369 0.02 -18.54 10.41
N THR A 370 0.72 -19.63 10.28
CA THR A 370 2.15 -19.67 9.95
C THR A 370 2.38 -20.21 8.55
N GLU A 371 1.32 -20.54 7.83
CA GLU A 371 1.35 -21.13 6.50
C GLU A 371 0.66 -20.21 5.49
N VAL A 372 1.19 -20.22 4.29
CA VAL A 372 0.68 -19.52 3.12
C VAL A 372 0.21 -20.56 2.12
N ALA A 373 -1.00 -20.42 1.60
CA ALA A 373 -1.47 -21.23 0.48
C ALA A 373 -0.88 -20.67 -0.83
N VAL A 374 -0.31 -21.51 -1.67
CA VAL A 374 0.31 -21.13 -2.94
C VAL A 374 -0.28 -21.94 -4.06
N SER A 375 -0.64 -21.27 -5.15
CA SER A 375 -1.07 -21.87 -6.42
C SER A 375 -0.21 -21.34 -7.55
N THR A 376 0.16 -22.23 -8.48
CA THR A 376 0.91 -21.92 -9.71
C THR A 376 0.08 -22.13 -10.98
N ASP A 377 -1.18 -22.49 -10.83
CA ASP A 377 -2.12 -22.84 -11.89
C ASP A 377 -3.42 -22.04 -11.78
N GLN A 378 -3.30 -20.76 -11.42
CA GLN A 378 -4.41 -19.81 -11.29
C GLN A 378 -5.52 -20.28 -10.32
N GLY A 379 -5.14 -20.99 -9.24
CA GLY A 379 -6.06 -21.43 -8.21
C GLY A 379 -6.73 -22.78 -8.49
N ALA A 380 -6.34 -23.51 -9.52
CA ALA A 380 -6.86 -24.84 -9.78
C ALA A 380 -6.36 -25.85 -8.74
N THR A 381 -5.09 -25.75 -8.34
CA THR A 381 -4.51 -26.51 -7.23
C THR A 381 -3.76 -25.61 -6.26
N TRP A 382 -3.70 -26.02 -4.99
CA TRP A 382 -3.04 -25.29 -3.92
C TRP A 382 -2.11 -26.17 -3.13
N SER A 383 -0.98 -25.63 -2.74
CA SER A 383 -0.04 -26.24 -1.82
C SER A 383 0.24 -25.34 -0.63
N LYS A 384 0.57 -25.91 0.51
CA LYS A 384 0.95 -25.15 1.69
C LYS A 384 2.43 -24.83 1.68
N PHE A 385 2.76 -23.66 2.16
CA PHE A 385 4.11 -23.13 2.27
C PHE A 385 4.27 -22.44 3.64
N ALA A 386 5.31 -22.79 4.37
CA ALA A 386 5.66 -22.17 5.65
C ALA A 386 6.86 -21.23 5.46
N PRO A 387 6.69 -19.90 5.53
CA PRO A 387 7.77 -18.94 5.36
C PRO A 387 8.60 -18.77 6.65
N ARG A 388 9.09 -19.88 7.24
CA ARG A 388 9.93 -19.92 8.43
C ARG A 388 11.31 -20.46 8.13
#